data_0ff209f6ee2b3eac5ad8fe9fc462fee7
#
_entry.id   0ff209f6ee2b3eac5ad8fe9fc462fee7
#
_cell.length_a   1.000
_cell.length_b   1.000
_cell.length_c   1.000
_cell.angle_alpha   90.00
_cell.angle_beta   90.00
_cell.angle_gamma   90.00
#
_symmetry.space_group_name_H-M   'P 1'
#
loop_
_entity.id
_entity.type
_entity.pdbx_description
1 polymer ?
#
loop_
_entity_poly.entity_id
_entity_poly.type
_entity_poly.pdbx_seq_one_letter_code
_entity_poly.pdbx_strand_id
1 'polypeptide(L)'
;RFRQEAAAAANLQSPYIVNVYDWGHDDDTYYIVMEYIRGSDLKTAIQQRGAINQRKAAEIGSQVCQALTVAHNQDIIHRDIKPQNIMVQPDGNVKVMDFGIARAKNSVNDKTSAVLGTAHYISPEQAQGKDLTAASDIYSLGIVLYEAATGRLPFDGPDAVSVALQQVKNEPEPPSAINPDIDPDLEDIIMVAMAKNPADRFATANDMRLALNDYLAGRPVSLPGGGAGFTNAQTRVMGPVATPAPLVDSTQVMPAVHGAGAGMSPSNTGSFAPTTYRGDSKPPQKSKKGLIIALVCALAIALIGGLAFALSQGGAANEGSEAVPHVVGKVQSEAEFELKQAGFEVNVSRVADDTAPVDTVISQDPAGGEKRDKGTTVNIVVSQGPDTVAVP
;
A
#
# COMPACT_ATOMS: atom_id res chain seq x y z
N ARG A 1 23.21 -14.33 5.27
CA ARG A 1 21.83 -13.87 5.41
C ARG A 1 20.95 -14.45 4.29
N PHE A 2 21.30 -14.24 3.00
CA PHE A 2 20.65 -14.89 1.85
C PHE A 2 20.46 -16.40 2.03
N ARG A 3 21.53 -17.11 2.50
CA ARG A 3 21.51 -18.55 2.80
C ARG A 3 20.42 -18.95 3.80
N GLN A 4 20.21 -18.18 4.87
CA GLN A 4 19.24 -18.49 5.91
C GLN A 4 17.81 -18.28 5.41
N GLU A 5 17.59 -17.22 4.63
CA GLU A 5 16.27 -16.90 4.06
C GLU A 5 15.89 -17.90 2.95
N ALA A 6 16.84 -18.26 2.06
CA ALA A 6 16.63 -19.30 1.05
C ALA A 6 16.36 -20.68 1.68
N ALA A 7 17.11 -21.05 2.74
CA ALA A 7 16.88 -22.29 3.46
C ALA A 7 15.52 -22.31 4.19
N ALA A 8 15.06 -21.17 4.73
CA ALA A 8 13.75 -21.06 5.35
C ALA A 8 12.62 -21.21 4.29
N ALA A 9 12.77 -20.56 3.14
CA ALA A 9 11.83 -20.70 2.03
C ALA A 9 11.77 -22.12 1.47
N ALA A 10 12.91 -22.83 1.39
CA ALA A 10 13.00 -24.21 0.93
C ALA A 10 12.26 -25.22 1.86
N ASN A 11 12.04 -24.87 3.12
CA ASN A 11 11.30 -25.71 4.07
C ASN A 11 9.78 -25.51 4.00
N LEU A 12 9.29 -24.49 3.28
CA LEU A 12 7.86 -24.26 3.12
C LEU A 12 7.27 -25.25 2.11
N GLN A 13 6.41 -26.14 2.56
CA GLN A 13 5.69 -27.10 1.71
C GLN A 13 4.21 -26.77 1.70
N SER A 14 3.71 -26.32 0.55
CA SER A 14 2.30 -26.03 0.31
C SER A 14 1.98 -26.15 -1.18
N PRO A 15 0.80 -26.61 -1.58
CA PRO A 15 0.38 -26.56 -2.98
C PRO A 15 0.27 -25.13 -3.52
N TYR A 16 0.20 -24.13 -2.62
CA TYR A 16 0.08 -22.71 -2.95
C TYR A 16 1.39 -21.92 -2.80
N ILE A 17 2.52 -22.60 -2.58
CA ILE A 17 3.86 -22.01 -2.52
C ILE A 17 4.71 -22.63 -3.62
N VAL A 18 5.52 -21.80 -4.29
CA VAL A 18 6.51 -22.29 -5.27
C VAL A 18 7.61 -23.04 -4.53
N ASN A 19 7.87 -24.30 -4.92
CA ASN A 19 8.92 -25.09 -4.30
C ASN A 19 10.28 -24.57 -4.72
N VAL A 20 11.20 -24.44 -3.75
CA VAL A 20 12.62 -24.20 -4.00
C VAL A 20 13.33 -25.53 -3.96
N TYR A 21 14.02 -25.90 -5.06
CA TYR A 21 14.72 -27.17 -5.19
C TYR A 21 16.18 -27.08 -4.79
N ASP A 22 16.82 -25.96 -5.13
CA ASP A 22 18.22 -25.74 -4.85
C ASP A 22 18.53 -24.23 -4.84
N TRP A 23 19.64 -23.88 -4.25
CA TRP A 23 20.18 -22.52 -4.27
C TRP A 23 21.69 -22.58 -4.12
N GLY A 24 22.39 -21.67 -4.74
CA GLY A 24 23.83 -21.67 -4.74
C GLY A 24 24.41 -20.32 -5.08
N HIS A 25 25.72 -20.37 -5.31
CA HIS A 25 26.54 -19.24 -5.65
C HIS A 25 27.56 -19.73 -6.69
N ASP A 26 27.65 -19.02 -7.79
CA ASP A 26 28.60 -19.25 -8.86
C ASP A 26 29.28 -17.92 -9.16
N ASP A 27 30.61 -17.90 -8.94
CA ASP A 27 31.42 -16.69 -8.90
C ASP A 27 30.77 -15.61 -8.00
N ASP A 28 30.38 -14.45 -8.53
CA ASP A 28 29.75 -13.36 -7.79
C ASP A 28 28.21 -13.37 -7.89
N THR A 29 27.62 -14.44 -8.46
CA THR A 29 26.18 -14.52 -8.72
C THR A 29 25.52 -15.57 -7.82
N TYR A 30 24.45 -15.17 -7.12
CA TYR A 30 23.59 -16.10 -6.39
C TYR A 30 22.47 -16.57 -7.30
N TYR A 31 22.13 -17.87 -7.24
CA TYR A 31 21.02 -18.45 -7.98
C TYR A 31 20.08 -19.24 -7.06
N ILE A 32 18.84 -19.35 -7.47
CA ILE A 32 17.81 -20.19 -6.85
C ILE A 32 17.18 -21.04 -7.95
N VAL A 33 17.12 -22.34 -7.75
CA VAL A 33 16.40 -23.28 -8.61
C VAL A 33 15.05 -23.54 -7.99
N MET A 34 13.99 -23.23 -8.73
CA MET A 34 12.64 -23.36 -8.23
C MET A 34 11.72 -24.09 -9.22
N GLU A 35 10.56 -24.49 -8.73
CA GLU A 35 9.49 -25.07 -9.50
C GLU A 35 9.09 -24.16 -10.67
N TYR A 36 9.00 -24.75 -11.87
CA TYR A 36 8.48 -24.04 -13.02
C TYR A 36 6.95 -24.02 -13.01
N ILE A 37 6.36 -22.84 -12.94
CA ILE A 37 4.91 -22.65 -12.93
C ILE A 37 4.44 -22.25 -14.33
N ARG A 38 3.55 -23.06 -14.92
CA ARG A 38 2.85 -22.67 -16.14
C ARG A 38 1.78 -21.63 -15.80
N GLY A 39 1.72 -20.55 -16.56
CA GLY A 39 0.74 -19.49 -16.35
C GLY A 39 1.35 -18.11 -16.46
N SER A 40 0.73 -17.14 -15.86
CA SER A 40 1.22 -15.76 -15.76
C SER A 40 1.08 -15.25 -14.33
N ASP A 41 1.82 -14.22 -14.00
CA ASP A 41 1.61 -13.53 -12.74
C ASP A 41 0.26 -12.78 -12.73
N LEU A 42 -0.25 -12.52 -11.54
CA LEU A 42 -1.54 -11.85 -11.34
C LEU A 42 -1.52 -10.39 -11.87
N LYS A 43 -0.35 -9.70 -11.84
CA LYS A 43 -0.23 -8.34 -12.39
C LYS A 43 -0.51 -8.32 -13.89
N THR A 44 0.07 -9.26 -14.61
CA THR A 44 -0.18 -9.45 -16.05
C THR A 44 -1.67 -9.69 -16.32
N ALA A 45 -2.34 -10.52 -15.51
CA ALA A 45 -3.77 -10.78 -15.65
C ALA A 45 -4.62 -9.53 -15.40
N ILE A 46 -4.28 -8.72 -14.38
CA ILE A 46 -4.96 -7.46 -14.08
C ILE A 46 -4.75 -6.45 -15.22
N GLN A 47 -3.51 -6.30 -15.69
CA GLN A 47 -3.20 -5.35 -16.79
C GLN A 47 -3.93 -5.70 -18.10
N GLN A 48 -4.07 -6.98 -18.41
CA GLN A 48 -4.74 -7.42 -19.65
C GLN A 48 -6.27 -7.30 -19.60
N ARG A 49 -6.86 -7.45 -18.42
CA ARG A 49 -8.33 -7.54 -18.25
C ARG A 49 -8.95 -6.33 -17.58
N GLY A 50 -8.15 -5.45 -16.99
CA GLY A 50 -8.62 -4.46 -16.02
C GLY A 50 -8.97 -5.14 -14.69
N ALA A 51 -10.17 -4.89 -14.16
CA ALA A 51 -10.65 -5.59 -12.98
C ALA A 51 -10.88 -7.09 -13.26
N ILE A 52 -10.56 -7.92 -12.29
CA ILE A 52 -10.86 -9.37 -12.29
C ILE A 52 -12.24 -9.56 -11.65
N ASN A 53 -12.97 -10.58 -12.12
CA ASN A 53 -14.23 -10.96 -11.46
C ASN A 53 -14.02 -11.11 -9.95
N GLN A 54 -14.88 -10.46 -9.16
CA GLN A 54 -14.73 -10.36 -7.71
C GLN A 54 -14.69 -11.72 -6.98
N ARG A 55 -15.48 -12.71 -7.44
CA ARG A 55 -15.42 -14.07 -6.88
C ARG A 55 -14.07 -14.72 -7.17
N LYS A 56 -13.53 -14.52 -8.39
CA LYS A 56 -12.19 -15.02 -8.75
C LYS A 56 -11.09 -14.33 -7.94
N ALA A 57 -11.19 -13.02 -7.70
CA ALA A 57 -10.28 -12.31 -6.81
C ALA A 57 -10.31 -12.90 -5.38
N ALA A 58 -11.51 -13.17 -4.85
CA ALA A 58 -11.67 -13.80 -3.54
C ALA A 58 -11.12 -15.24 -3.48
N GLU A 59 -11.29 -16.05 -4.54
CA GLU A 59 -10.69 -17.38 -4.65
C GLU A 59 -9.16 -17.31 -4.61
N ILE A 60 -8.57 -16.39 -5.38
CA ILE A 60 -7.13 -16.13 -5.37
C ILE A 60 -6.68 -15.71 -3.97
N GLY A 61 -7.37 -14.75 -3.35
CA GLY A 61 -7.06 -14.29 -2.00
C GLY A 61 -7.10 -15.42 -0.97
N SER A 62 -8.12 -16.29 -1.02
CA SER A 62 -8.23 -17.45 -0.14
C SER A 62 -7.04 -18.41 -0.26
N GLN A 63 -6.58 -18.67 -1.49
CA GLN A 63 -5.42 -19.52 -1.75
C GLN A 63 -4.11 -18.87 -1.28
N VAL A 64 -3.93 -17.55 -1.50
CA VAL A 64 -2.78 -16.80 -0.97
C VAL A 64 -2.78 -16.82 0.56
N CYS A 65 -3.93 -16.64 1.21
CA CYS A 65 -4.05 -16.78 2.66
C CYS A 65 -3.62 -18.16 3.16
N GLN A 66 -3.88 -19.23 2.39
CA GLN A 66 -3.41 -20.58 2.73
C GLN A 66 -1.87 -20.68 2.67
N ALA A 67 -1.25 -20.08 1.64
CA ALA A 67 0.21 -19.99 1.54
C ALA A 67 0.80 -19.23 2.73
N LEU A 68 0.24 -18.05 3.05
CA LEU A 68 0.67 -17.21 4.16
C LEU A 68 0.49 -17.93 5.51
N THR A 69 -0.61 -18.66 5.72
CA THR A 69 -0.83 -19.41 6.95
C THR A 69 0.28 -20.43 7.19
N VAL A 70 0.71 -21.14 6.14
CA VAL A 70 1.81 -22.12 6.26
C VAL A 70 3.13 -21.43 6.63
N ALA A 71 3.42 -20.28 6.03
CA ALA A 71 4.63 -19.53 6.33
C ALA A 71 4.61 -18.90 7.74
N HIS A 72 3.50 -18.26 8.12
CA HIS A 72 3.33 -17.60 9.42
C HIS A 72 3.42 -18.61 10.59
N ASN A 73 2.92 -19.83 10.41
CA ASN A 73 3.05 -20.90 11.40
C ASN A 73 4.51 -21.36 11.62
N GLN A 74 5.42 -20.97 10.74
CA GLN A 74 6.87 -21.20 10.85
C GLN A 74 7.64 -19.89 11.14
N ASP A 75 6.95 -18.86 11.62
CA ASP A 75 7.51 -17.52 11.89
C ASP A 75 8.16 -16.85 10.67
N ILE A 76 7.74 -17.24 9.45
CA ILE A 76 8.21 -16.66 8.20
C ILE A 76 7.17 -15.67 7.70
N ILE A 77 7.56 -14.38 7.63
CA ILE A 77 6.78 -13.30 7.05
C ILE A 77 7.25 -13.08 5.61
N HIS A 78 6.33 -12.96 4.67
CA HIS A 78 6.64 -12.82 3.24
C HIS A 78 7.28 -11.47 2.90
N ARG A 79 6.76 -10.36 3.44
CA ARG A 79 7.26 -8.98 3.33
C ARG A 79 7.17 -8.33 1.95
N ASP A 80 6.79 -9.05 0.91
CA ASP A 80 6.70 -8.56 -0.48
C ASP A 80 5.51 -9.18 -1.22
N ILE A 81 4.34 -9.26 -0.57
CA ILE A 81 3.10 -9.69 -1.23
C ILE A 81 2.68 -8.62 -2.23
N LYS A 82 2.64 -9.02 -3.50
CA LYS A 82 2.23 -8.19 -4.64
C LYS A 82 1.78 -9.07 -5.81
N PRO A 83 1.03 -8.56 -6.78
CA PRO A 83 0.49 -9.39 -7.87
C PRO A 83 1.58 -10.07 -8.71
N GLN A 84 2.77 -9.48 -8.84
CA GLN A 84 3.90 -10.07 -9.56
C GLN A 84 4.42 -11.35 -8.90
N ASN A 85 4.27 -11.48 -7.58
CA ASN A 85 4.71 -12.63 -6.80
C ASN A 85 3.61 -13.69 -6.63
N ILE A 86 2.49 -13.57 -7.35
CA ILE A 86 1.37 -14.52 -7.33
C ILE A 86 1.18 -15.07 -8.74
N MET A 87 1.64 -16.30 -8.98
CA MET A 87 1.48 -17.00 -10.24
C MET A 87 0.08 -17.63 -10.34
N VAL A 88 -0.62 -17.34 -11.43
CA VAL A 88 -1.95 -17.90 -11.73
C VAL A 88 -1.80 -18.96 -12.79
N GLN A 89 -2.17 -20.19 -12.47
CA GLN A 89 -2.10 -21.33 -13.36
C GLN A 89 -3.33 -21.42 -14.28
N PRO A 90 -3.26 -22.19 -15.40
CA PRO A 90 -4.38 -22.32 -16.34
C PRO A 90 -5.64 -22.94 -15.71
N ASP A 91 -5.50 -23.75 -14.67
CA ASP A 91 -6.60 -24.36 -13.90
C ASP A 91 -7.23 -23.39 -12.89
N GLY A 92 -6.64 -22.19 -12.75
CA GLY A 92 -7.08 -21.16 -11.82
C GLY A 92 -6.51 -21.28 -10.40
N ASN A 93 -5.66 -22.26 -10.14
CA ASN A 93 -4.90 -22.33 -8.90
C ASN A 93 -3.79 -21.29 -8.89
N VAL A 94 -3.37 -20.87 -7.70
CA VAL A 94 -2.27 -19.92 -7.55
C VAL A 94 -1.10 -20.51 -6.78
N LYS A 95 0.09 -19.96 -7.05
CA LYS A 95 1.28 -20.21 -6.25
C LYS A 95 1.96 -18.90 -5.92
N VAL A 96 2.28 -18.72 -4.65
CA VAL A 96 3.04 -17.57 -4.13
C VAL A 96 4.53 -17.87 -4.23
N MET A 97 5.30 -16.92 -4.74
CA MET A 97 6.73 -17.01 -4.92
C MET A 97 7.47 -15.92 -4.14
N ASP A 98 8.77 -16.03 -4.03
CA ASP A 98 9.68 -15.01 -3.46
C ASP A 98 9.42 -14.65 -1.98
N PHE A 99 9.28 -15.69 -1.11
CA PHE A 99 9.21 -15.49 0.34
C PHE A 99 10.51 -14.86 0.88
N GLY A 100 10.50 -13.55 1.05
CA GLY A 100 11.46 -12.76 1.85
C GLY A 100 12.94 -12.90 1.54
N ILE A 101 13.33 -13.55 0.43
CA ILE A 101 14.68 -14.04 0.13
C ILE A 101 15.74 -12.93 0.03
N ALA A 102 15.36 -11.66 -0.08
CA ALA A 102 16.33 -10.60 -0.40
C ALA A 102 16.15 -9.25 0.34
N ARG A 103 15.19 -9.05 1.23
CA ARG A 103 14.97 -7.73 1.83
C ARG A 103 15.57 -7.58 3.22
N ALA A 104 16.81 -7.07 3.25
CA ALA A 104 17.38 -6.42 4.43
C ALA A 104 16.54 -5.17 4.82
N LYS A 105 16.46 -4.89 6.13
CA LYS A 105 15.68 -3.81 6.79
C LYS A 105 15.82 -2.38 6.22
N ASN A 106 16.57 -2.09 5.14
CA ASN A 106 16.96 -0.73 4.77
C ASN A 106 17.02 -0.46 3.27
N SER A 107 15.95 -0.68 2.51
CA SER A 107 15.97 -0.32 1.07
C SER A 107 14.92 0.70 0.63
N VAL A 108 14.50 1.62 1.51
CA VAL A 108 13.66 2.78 1.10
C VAL A 108 14.47 3.84 0.33
N ASN A 109 15.81 3.74 0.32
CA ASN A 109 16.70 4.73 -0.29
C ASN A 109 17.14 4.42 -1.74
N ASP A 110 16.80 3.27 -2.30
CA ASP A 110 17.12 2.96 -3.69
C ASP A 110 16.05 3.52 -4.64
N LYS A 111 16.42 4.54 -5.41
CA LYS A 111 15.54 5.34 -6.30
C LYS A 111 15.24 4.65 -7.64
N THR A 112 15.08 3.34 -7.72
CA THR A 112 14.80 2.65 -8.98
C THR A 112 13.31 2.38 -9.19
N SER A 113 12.86 2.24 -10.44
CA SER A 113 11.45 1.93 -10.80
C SER A 113 10.92 0.65 -10.10
N ALA A 114 11.81 -0.29 -9.79
CA ALA A 114 11.49 -1.48 -9.01
C ALA A 114 11.07 -1.13 -7.57
N VAL A 115 11.64 -0.07 -6.98
CA VAL A 115 11.29 0.45 -5.66
C VAL A 115 9.92 1.11 -5.68
N LEU A 116 9.61 1.89 -6.72
CA LEU A 116 8.28 2.48 -6.90
C LEU A 116 7.21 1.41 -7.04
N GLY A 117 7.41 0.41 -7.92
CA GLY A 117 6.46 -0.69 -8.10
C GLY A 117 6.17 -1.48 -6.82
N THR A 118 7.14 -1.57 -5.92
CA THR A 118 6.97 -2.21 -4.61
C THR A 118 6.30 -1.30 -3.58
N ALA A 119 6.51 0.01 -3.64
CA ALA A 119 5.93 0.95 -2.68
C ALA A 119 4.39 0.92 -2.66
N HIS A 120 3.76 0.54 -3.77
CA HIS A 120 2.31 0.43 -3.86
C HIS A 120 1.68 -0.63 -2.95
N TYR A 121 2.45 -1.64 -2.53
CA TYR A 121 1.95 -2.78 -1.74
C TYR A 121 2.55 -2.88 -0.34
N ILE A 122 3.38 -1.93 0.09
CA ILE A 122 3.97 -1.95 1.44
C ILE A 122 2.93 -1.60 2.50
N SER A 123 3.06 -2.21 3.66
CA SER A 123 2.21 -1.87 4.81
C SER A 123 2.65 -0.54 5.47
N PRO A 124 1.76 0.13 6.23
CA PRO A 124 2.10 1.33 6.99
C PRO A 124 3.30 1.16 7.91
N GLU A 125 3.39 0.02 8.60
CA GLU A 125 4.51 -0.32 9.47
C GLU A 125 5.81 -0.52 8.68
N GLN A 126 5.73 -1.12 7.49
CA GLN A 126 6.88 -1.29 6.60
C GLN A 126 7.39 0.06 6.08
N ALA A 127 6.48 0.96 5.67
CA ALA A 127 6.81 2.32 5.25
C ALA A 127 7.47 3.14 6.37
N GLN A 128 7.15 2.84 7.63
CA GLN A 128 7.72 3.49 8.82
C GLN A 128 8.99 2.80 9.35
N GLY A 129 9.45 1.71 8.73
CA GLY A 129 10.60 0.93 9.19
C GLY A 129 10.40 0.23 10.53
N LYS A 130 9.14 -0.02 10.93
CA LYS A 130 8.77 -0.75 12.15
C LYS A 130 8.94 -2.26 11.94
N ASP A 131 8.80 -3.02 13.04
CA ASP A 131 8.82 -4.46 12.98
C ASP A 131 7.62 -5.00 12.19
N LEU A 132 7.90 -5.94 11.30
CA LEU A 132 6.89 -6.56 10.43
C LEU A 132 6.36 -7.83 11.09
N THR A 133 5.06 -8.04 10.92
CA THR A 133 4.33 -9.21 11.45
C THR A 133 3.47 -9.83 10.35
N ALA A 134 2.78 -10.93 10.66
CA ALA A 134 1.78 -11.52 9.77
C ALA A 134 0.74 -10.51 9.28
N ALA A 135 0.39 -9.51 10.11
CA ALA A 135 -0.54 -8.44 9.74
C ALA A 135 -0.02 -7.55 8.59
N SER A 136 1.30 -7.48 8.39
CA SER A 136 1.90 -6.74 7.26
C SER A 136 1.59 -7.41 5.93
N ASP A 137 1.69 -8.74 5.86
CA ASP A 137 1.34 -9.52 4.66
C ASP A 137 -0.17 -9.47 4.38
N ILE A 138 -1.00 -9.46 5.43
CA ILE A 138 -2.47 -9.30 5.32
C ILE A 138 -2.82 -7.96 4.69
N TYR A 139 -2.17 -6.87 5.11
CA TYR A 139 -2.36 -5.55 4.52
C TYR A 139 -1.98 -5.54 3.03
N SER A 140 -0.82 -6.07 2.69
CA SER A 140 -0.35 -6.16 1.31
C SER A 140 -1.30 -7.00 0.44
N LEU A 141 -1.84 -8.10 0.97
CA LEU A 141 -2.88 -8.89 0.30
C LEU A 141 -4.18 -8.10 0.12
N GLY A 142 -4.57 -7.28 1.09
CA GLY A 142 -5.70 -6.34 0.97
C GLY A 142 -5.55 -5.43 -0.25
N ILE A 143 -4.35 -4.83 -0.44
CA ILE A 143 -4.07 -4.01 -1.63
C ILE A 143 -4.14 -4.83 -2.93
N VAL A 144 -3.63 -6.06 -2.93
CA VAL A 144 -3.71 -6.96 -4.09
C VAL A 144 -5.17 -7.24 -4.47
N LEU A 145 -6.02 -7.52 -3.48
CA LEU A 145 -7.45 -7.76 -3.72
C LEU A 145 -8.18 -6.49 -4.16
N TYR A 146 -7.83 -5.34 -3.59
CA TYR A 146 -8.34 -4.05 -4.03
C TYR A 146 -8.04 -3.82 -5.51
N GLU A 147 -6.78 -3.96 -5.92
CA GLU A 147 -6.37 -3.79 -7.30
C GLU A 147 -7.03 -4.84 -8.21
N ALA A 148 -7.10 -6.09 -7.79
CA ALA A 148 -7.74 -7.16 -8.55
C ALA A 148 -9.22 -6.88 -8.80
N ALA A 149 -9.95 -6.38 -7.81
CA ALA A 149 -11.39 -6.12 -7.87
C ALA A 149 -11.76 -4.81 -8.59
N THR A 150 -10.86 -3.80 -8.56
CA THR A 150 -11.12 -2.46 -9.12
C THR A 150 -10.36 -2.19 -10.42
N GLY A 151 -9.26 -2.91 -10.68
CA GLY A 151 -8.29 -2.61 -11.75
C GLY A 151 -7.41 -1.39 -11.44
N ARG A 152 -7.48 -0.82 -10.22
CA ARG A 152 -6.73 0.37 -9.81
C ARG A 152 -6.04 0.16 -8.46
N LEU A 153 -4.91 0.82 -8.28
CA LEU A 153 -4.24 0.90 -7.00
C LEU A 153 -5.00 1.82 -6.05
N PRO A 154 -5.05 1.52 -4.73
CA PRO A 154 -5.68 2.41 -3.74
C PRO A 154 -4.89 3.70 -3.51
N PHE A 155 -3.58 3.64 -3.72
CA PHE A 155 -2.66 4.78 -3.58
C PHE A 155 -1.68 4.78 -4.74
N ASP A 156 -1.50 5.95 -5.35
CA ASP A 156 -0.57 6.18 -6.46
C ASP A 156 0.07 7.56 -6.32
N GLY A 157 1.23 7.74 -6.95
CA GLY A 157 1.97 9.00 -6.85
C GLY A 157 3.22 9.03 -7.73
N PRO A 158 3.84 10.21 -7.83
CA PRO A 158 4.98 10.43 -8.73
C PRO A 158 6.26 9.69 -8.30
N ASP A 159 6.36 9.28 -7.02
CA ASP A 159 7.53 8.61 -6.47
C ASP A 159 7.17 7.67 -5.31
N ALA A 160 8.09 6.79 -4.95
CA ALA A 160 7.92 5.78 -3.92
C ALA A 160 7.68 6.39 -2.51
N VAL A 161 8.21 7.59 -2.24
CA VAL A 161 8.07 8.25 -0.93
C VAL A 161 6.66 8.80 -0.77
N SER A 162 6.11 9.43 -1.82
CA SER A 162 4.73 9.93 -1.82
C SER A 162 3.72 8.81 -1.68
N VAL A 163 3.92 7.67 -2.36
CA VAL A 163 3.08 6.48 -2.19
C VAL A 163 3.19 5.92 -0.78
N ALA A 164 4.43 5.74 -0.26
CA ALA A 164 4.65 5.27 1.10
C ALA A 164 3.99 6.17 2.16
N LEU A 165 4.01 7.50 1.95
CA LEU A 165 3.35 8.44 2.84
C LEU A 165 1.82 8.27 2.82
N GLN A 166 1.23 8.02 1.66
CA GLN A 166 -0.20 7.72 1.53
C GLN A 166 -0.56 6.41 2.25
N GLN A 167 0.27 5.36 2.14
CA GLN A 167 0.09 4.12 2.90
C GLN A 167 -0.02 4.36 4.41
N VAL A 168 0.74 5.33 4.92
CA VAL A 168 0.74 5.64 6.36
C VAL A 168 -0.44 6.51 6.78
N LYS A 169 -0.84 7.50 5.96
CA LYS A 169 -1.71 8.61 6.38
C LYS A 169 -3.11 8.59 5.80
N ASN A 170 -3.27 8.09 4.57
CA ASN A 170 -4.52 8.24 3.85
C ASN A 170 -5.36 6.97 3.97
N GLU A 171 -6.67 7.13 4.19
CA GLU A 171 -7.60 6.02 4.02
C GLU A 171 -7.79 5.75 2.52
N PRO A 172 -7.90 4.48 2.10
CA PRO A 172 -8.21 4.15 0.72
C PRO A 172 -9.65 4.54 0.37
N GLU A 173 -9.87 4.93 -0.87
CA GLU A 173 -11.22 5.07 -1.40
C GLU A 173 -11.91 3.69 -1.38
N PRO A 174 -13.19 3.58 -0.97
CA PRO A 174 -13.88 2.30 -1.00
C PRO A 174 -13.89 1.68 -2.41
N PRO A 175 -13.65 0.38 -2.58
CA PRO A 175 -13.69 -0.29 -3.86
C PRO A 175 -14.98 -0.03 -4.67
N SER A 176 -16.13 0.09 -4.00
CA SER A 176 -17.43 0.38 -4.63
C SER A 176 -17.52 1.77 -5.28
N ALA A 177 -16.71 2.73 -4.85
CA ALA A 177 -16.64 4.05 -5.48
C ALA A 177 -15.98 3.98 -6.88
N ILE A 178 -15.14 2.96 -7.13
CA ILE A 178 -14.47 2.72 -8.41
C ILE A 178 -15.24 1.72 -9.26
N ASN A 179 -15.69 0.63 -8.64
CA ASN A 179 -16.47 -0.42 -9.27
C ASN A 179 -17.76 -0.65 -8.47
N PRO A 180 -18.89 -0.01 -8.87
CA PRO A 180 -20.16 -0.09 -8.13
C PRO A 180 -20.76 -1.50 -8.04
N ASP A 181 -20.29 -2.45 -8.85
CA ASP A 181 -20.78 -3.83 -8.86
C ASP A 181 -20.07 -4.72 -7.82
N ILE A 182 -19.16 -4.16 -7.03
CA ILE A 182 -18.48 -4.93 -5.96
C ILE A 182 -19.48 -5.25 -4.85
N ASP A 183 -19.46 -6.53 -4.44
CA ASP A 183 -20.24 -7.01 -3.32
C ASP A 183 -19.76 -6.36 -2.01
N PRO A 184 -20.66 -5.80 -1.19
CA PRO A 184 -20.31 -5.17 0.08
C PRO A 184 -19.51 -6.07 1.02
N ASP A 185 -19.79 -7.38 1.06
CA ASP A 185 -19.06 -8.32 1.92
C ASP A 185 -17.59 -8.46 1.49
N LEU A 186 -17.30 -8.40 0.18
CA LEU A 186 -15.93 -8.42 -0.32
C LEU A 186 -15.24 -7.07 -0.07
N GLU A 187 -15.94 -5.95 -0.26
CA GLU A 187 -15.42 -4.62 0.08
C GLU A 187 -15.01 -4.57 1.55
N ASP A 188 -15.87 -5.01 2.46
CA ASP A 188 -15.59 -5.02 3.89
C ASP A 188 -14.35 -5.85 4.23
N ILE A 189 -14.18 -7.04 3.62
CA ILE A 189 -12.99 -7.88 3.80
C ILE A 189 -11.73 -7.12 3.36
N ILE A 190 -11.77 -6.47 2.19
CA ILE A 190 -10.65 -5.69 1.65
C ILE A 190 -10.30 -4.53 2.59
N MET A 191 -11.31 -3.75 2.99
CA MET A 191 -11.10 -2.58 3.84
C MET A 191 -10.57 -2.94 5.23
N VAL A 192 -11.06 -4.01 5.83
CA VAL A 192 -10.53 -4.54 7.10
C VAL A 192 -9.07 -4.98 6.95
N ALA A 193 -8.72 -5.70 5.87
CA ALA A 193 -7.34 -6.09 5.62
C ALA A 193 -6.42 -4.87 5.47
N MET A 194 -6.92 -3.75 4.92
CA MET A 194 -6.20 -2.51 4.69
C MET A 194 -6.28 -1.50 5.84
N ALA A 195 -6.81 -1.88 7.01
CA ALA A 195 -6.81 -1.01 8.19
C ALA A 195 -5.38 -0.57 8.56
N LYS A 196 -5.22 0.72 8.92
CA LYS A 196 -3.89 1.30 9.18
C LYS A 196 -3.23 0.71 10.41
N ASN A 197 -3.99 0.53 11.50
CA ASN A 197 -3.50 -0.13 12.68
C ASN A 197 -3.53 -1.66 12.49
N PRO A 198 -2.41 -2.38 12.65
CA PRO A 198 -2.37 -3.83 12.51
C PRO A 198 -3.37 -4.58 13.40
N ALA A 199 -3.72 -4.03 14.57
CA ALA A 199 -4.67 -4.65 15.52
C ALA A 199 -6.13 -4.64 15.02
N ASP A 200 -6.45 -3.77 14.06
CA ASP A 200 -7.79 -3.65 13.49
C ASP A 200 -7.97 -4.54 12.23
N ARG A 201 -6.90 -5.21 11.81
CA ARG A 201 -6.91 -6.18 10.71
C ARG A 201 -7.31 -7.58 11.20
N PHE A 202 -7.43 -8.52 10.28
CA PHE A 202 -7.55 -9.94 10.63
C PHE A 202 -6.35 -10.36 11.51
N ALA A 203 -6.63 -11.10 12.58
CA ALA A 203 -5.57 -11.54 13.52
C ALA A 203 -4.58 -12.50 12.84
N THR A 204 -5.07 -13.35 11.94
CA THR A 204 -4.26 -14.30 11.17
C THR A 204 -4.68 -14.34 9.70
N ALA A 205 -3.79 -14.79 8.82
CA ALA A 205 -4.13 -15.05 7.42
C ALA A 205 -5.24 -16.11 7.30
N ASN A 206 -5.34 -17.05 8.24
CA ASN A 206 -6.42 -18.03 8.25
C ASN A 206 -7.78 -17.39 8.55
N ASP A 207 -7.86 -16.38 9.41
CA ASP A 207 -9.12 -15.66 9.68
C ASP A 207 -9.60 -14.92 8.44
N MET A 208 -8.70 -14.24 7.72
CA MET A 208 -9.03 -13.63 6.43
C MET A 208 -9.49 -14.68 5.41
N ARG A 209 -8.84 -15.84 5.37
CA ARG A 209 -9.25 -16.95 4.49
C ARG A 209 -10.66 -17.44 4.81
N LEU A 210 -11.02 -17.56 6.07
CA LEU A 210 -12.36 -17.97 6.49
C LEU A 210 -13.40 -16.95 6.05
N ALA A 211 -13.14 -15.64 6.22
CA ALA A 211 -14.01 -14.58 5.74
C ALA A 211 -14.23 -14.64 4.22
N LEU A 212 -13.13 -14.81 3.43
CA LEU A 212 -13.21 -14.97 1.98
C LEU A 212 -14.01 -16.23 1.58
N ASN A 213 -13.85 -17.34 2.30
CA ASN A 213 -14.61 -18.57 2.03
C ASN A 213 -16.08 -18.43 2.40
N ASP A 214 -16.44 -17.68 3.45
CA ASP A 214 -17.82 -17.39 3.81
C ASP A 214 -18.48 -16.53 2.72
N TYR A 215 -17.80 -15.49 2.25
CA TYR A 215 -18.23 -14.70 1.09
C TYR A 215 -18.46 -15.59 -0.15
N LEU A 216 -17.50 -16.43 -0.51
CA LEU A 216 -17.62 -17.33 -1.67
C LEU A 216 -18.78 -18.33 -1.54
N ALA A 217 -19.10 -18.74 -0.32
CA ALA A 217 -20.21 -19.65 -0.04
C ALA A 217 -21.55 -18.93 0.16
N GLY A 218 -21.60 -17.60 0.08
CA GLY A 218 -22.82 -16.80 0.33
C GLY A 218 -23.27 -16.88 1.79
N ARG A 219 -22.35 -17.11 2.73
CA ARG A 219 -22.62 -17.10 4.17
C ARG A 219 -22.31 -15.73 4.76
N PRO A 220 -22.90 -15.37 5.91
CA PRO A 220 -22.53 -14.16 6.63
C PRO A 220 -21.04 -14.12 6.93
N VAL A 221 -20.38 -13.01 6.58
CA VAL A 221 -18.94 -12.83 6.78
C VAL A 221 -18.68 -12.34 8.21
N SER A 222 -17.78 -13.02 8.92
CA SER A 222 -17.32 -12.60 10.25
C SER A 222 -16.08 -11.72 10.11
N LEU A 223 -16.17 -10.46 10.53
CA LEU A 223 -15.07 -9.49 10.50
C LEU A 223 -14.52 -9.24 11.90
N PRO A 224 -13.23 -8.94 12.05
CA PRO A 224 -12.63 -8.46 13.31
C PRO A 224 -13.37 -7.21 13.80
N GLY A 225 -13.61 -7.10 15.11
CA GLY A 225 -14.27 -5.93 15.67
C GLY A 225 -15.79 -5.86 15.49
N GLY A 226 -16.45 -6.98 15.20
CA GLY A 226 -17.92 -7.10 15.01
C GLY A 226 -18.78 -6.60 16.17
N GLY A 227 -18.72 -5.30 16.45
CA GLY A 227 -19.44 -4.56 17.45
C GLY A 227 -19.20 -3.07 17.32
N ALA A 228 -19.63 -2.43 16.24
CA ALA A 228 -19.84 -1.01 15.99
C ALA A 228 -19.06 -0.42 14.80
N GLY A 229 -19.74 -0.31 13.65
CA GLY A 229 -19.63 0.93 12.90
C GLY A 229 -18.88 0.98 11.59
N PHE A 230 -19.10 0.07 10.65
CA PHE A 230 -19.12 0.45 9.24
C PHE A 230 -20.47 0.05 8.60
N THR A 231 -21.55 0.15 9.36
CA THR A 231 -22.88 0.01 8.81
C THR A 231 -23.27 1.34 8.17
N ASN A 232 -23.03 1.49 6.89
CA ASN A 232 -23.98 2.21 6.06
C ASN A 232 -25.24 1.33 6.02
N ALA A 233 -25.98 1.35 7.13
CA ALA A 233 -27.28 0.73 7.23
C ALA A 233 -28.25 1.52 6.35
N GLN A 234 -28.18 1.32 5.05
CA GLN A 234 -29.37 1.49 4.23
C GLN A 234 -30.28 0.34 4.60
N THR A 235 -31.21 0.65 5.49
CA THR A 235 -32.40 -0.12 5.81
C THR A 235 -32.95 -0.76 4.55
N ARG A 236 -32.70 -2.06 4.36
CA ARG A 236 -33.51 -2.84 3.41
C ARG A 236 -34.92 -2.86 3.98
N VAL A 237 -35.78 -2.05 3.41
CA VAL A 237 -37.23 -2.13 3.59
C VAL A 237 -37.62 -3.51 3.07
N MET A 238 -37.80 -4.47 3.97
CA MET A 238 -38.51 -5.70 3.66
C MET A 238 -39.93 -5.33 3.34
N GLY A 239 -40.36 -5.64 2.11
CA GLY A 239 -41.75 -5.53 1.70
C GLY A 239 -42.69 -6.33 2.63
N PRO A 240 -43.95 -5.99 2.70
CA PRO A 240 -44.86 -6.54 3.70
C PRO A 240 -45.07 -8.05 3.48
N VAL A 241 -44.59 -8.84 4.44
CA VAL A 241 -44.97 -10.26 4.54
C VAL A 241 -46.41 -10.33 5.01
N ALA A 242 -47.24 -11.01 4.22
CA ALA A 242 -48.63 -11.28 4.51
C ALA A 242 -48.80 -11.99 5.87
N THR A 243 -49.63 -11.41 6.72
CA THR A 243 -50.10 -11.96 7.99
C THR A 243 -50.95 -13.22 7.77
N PRO A 244 -50.72 -14.36 8.46
CA PRO A 244 -51.74 -15.36 8.68
C PRO A 244 -52.60 -14.96 9.90
N ALA A 245 -53.91 -15.19 9.76
CA ALA A 245 -54.97 -14.87 10.72
C ALA A 245 -54.87 -15.67 12.02
N PRO A 246 -55.57 -15.22 13.11
CA PRO A 246 -55.37 -15.72 14.45
C PRO A 246 -56.17 -17.00 14.72
N LEU A 247 -55.60 -17.94 15.44
CA LEU A 247 -56.31 -19.00 16.14
C LEU A 247 -56.39 -18.64 17.62
N VAL A 248 -57.64 -18.63 18.07
CA VAL A 248 -58.09 -18.34 19.44
C VAL A 248 -57.82 -19.47 20.41
N ASP A 249 -57.76 -19.07 21.66
CA ASP A 249 -58.15 -19.74 22.89
C ASP A 249 -57.09 -20.55 23.67
N SER A 250 -56.76 -20.05 24.81
CA SER A 250 -57.26 -20.52 26.10
C SER A 250 -56.60 -19.79 27.28
N THR A 251 -57.49 -19.33 28.13
CA THR A 251 -57.41 -18.73 29.44
C THR A 251 -56.58 -19.55 30.42
N GLN A 252 -55.72 -18.90 31.26
CA GLN A 252 -55.61 -19.22 32.66
C GLN A 252 -55.13 -18.04 33.53
N VAL A 253 -55.89 -17.86 34.52
CA VAL A 253 -56.09 -17.03 35.68
C VAL A 253 -54.88 -16.83 36.57
N MET A 254 -54.81 -15.60 37.15
CA MET A 254 -53.92 -15.13 38.24
C MET A 254 -54.04 -15.98 39.56
N PRO A 255 -53.12 -15.79 40.51
CA PRO A 255 -53.55 -14.88 41.60
C PRO A 255 -52.47 -13.91 42.10
N ALA A 256 -52.98 -12.80 42.60
CA ALA A 256 -52.28 -11.76 43.34
C ALA A 256 -51.96 -12.17 44.76
N VAL A 257 -50.82 -11.70 45.30
CA VAL A 257 -50.61 -11.62 46.75
C VAL A 257 -50.14 -10.22 47.12
N HIS A 258 -50.87 -9.66 48.06
CA HIS A 258 -50.67 -8.38 48.73
C HIS A 258 -49.48 -8.41 49.71
N GLY A 259 -48.88 -7.25 49.92
CA GLY A 259 -47.99 -7.00 51.06
C GLY A 259 -47.59 -5.54 51.17
N ALA A 260 -48.28 -4.88 52.10
CA ALA A 260 -48.22 -3.46 52.45
C ALA A 260 -46.96 -3.05 53.23
N GLY A 261 -46.71 -1.74 53.26
CA GLY A 261 -45.87 -1.08 54.27
C GLY A 261 -45.18 0.15 53.73
N ALA A 262 -45.81 1.27 53.72
CA ALA A 262 -45.72 2.45 54.61
C ALA A 262 -44.34 3.09 54.74
N GLY A 263 -44.23 4.34 54.34
CA GLY A 263 -43.66 5.32 55.25
C GLY A 263 -42.71 6.36 54.68
N MET A 264 -43.21 7.58 54.53
CA MET A 264 -42.58 8.87 54.82
C MET A 264 -41.52 9.49 53.89
N SER A 265 -41.98 10.52 53.20
CA SER A 265 -41.19 11.76 52.93
C SER A 265 -40.90 12.52 54.25
N PRO A 266 -39.92 13.42 54.32
CA PRO A 266 -40.04 14.72 53.71
C PRO A 266 -38.76 15.39 53.20
N SER A 267 -38.95 16.26 52.23
CA SER A 267 -38.34 17.59 51.95
C SER A 267 -37.03 17.99 52.66
N ASN A 268 -36.03 18.36 51.89
CA ASN A 268 -35.34 19.65 52.23
C ASN A 268 -34.80 20.34 50.97
N THR A 269 -35.36 21.50 50.74
CA THR A 269 -34.91 22.54 49.86
C THR A 269 -33.66 23.18 50.45
N GLY A 270 -32.57 23.16 49.66
CA GLY A 270 -31.30 23.87 49.96
C GLY A 270 -30.84 24.70 48.77
N SER A 271 -31.35 25.89 48.69
CA SER A 271 -30.86 26.97 47.85
C SER A 271 -29.44 27.37 48.28
N PHE A 272 -28.46 27.30 47.37
CA PHE A 272 -27.20 27.98 47.57
C PHE A 272 -26.95 29.01 46.47
N ALA A 273 -26.90 30.28 46.90
CA ALA A 273 -26.54 31.48 46.16
C ALA A 273 -25.05 31.41 45.71
N PRO A 274 -24.73 32.09 44.60
CA PRO A 274 -23.34 32.14 44.12
C PRO A 274 -22.51 33.12 44.94
N THR A 275 -21.43 32.63 45.51
CA THR A 275 -20.39 33.46 46.14
C THR A 275 -19.50 34.05 45.06
N THR A 276 -19.56 35.36 44.95
CA THR A 276 -18.61 36.20 44.19
C THR A 276 -17.26 36.21 44.89
N TYR A 277 -16.26 35.62 44.26
CA TYR A 277 -14.85 35.76 44.69
C TYR A 277 -14.22 36.93 43.95
N ARG A 278 -13.96 37.99 44.67
CA ARG A 278 -13.23 39.16 44.23
C ARG A 278 -11.74 38.89 44.39
N GLY A 279 -11.06 38.51 43.33
CA GLY A 279 -9.61 38.32 43.32
C GLY A 279 -8.90 39.54 42.69
N ASP A 280 -8.04 40.14 43.44
CA ASP A 280 -7.21 41.29 43.07
C ASP A 280 -6.33 40.99 41.85
N SER A 281 -6.47 41.77 40.81
CA SER A 281 -5.63 41.77 39.62
C SER A 281 -4.30 42.49 39.89
N LYS A 282 -3.20 41.74 40.00
CA LYS A 282 -1.85 42.29 39.81
C LYS A 282 -1.56 42.44 38.32
N PRO A 283 -0.95 43.56 37.87
CA PRO A 283 -0.61 43.76 36.46
C PRO A 283 0.48 42.80 36.00
N PRO A 284 0.44 42.31 34.71
CA PRO A 284 1.42 41.38 34.21
C PRO A 284 2.80 42.02 34.07
N GLN A 285 3.79 41.42 34.73
CA GLN A 285 5.21 41.73 34.49
C GLN A 285 5.56 41.38 33.03
N LYS A 286 6.00 42.35 32.25
CA LYS A 286 6.52 42.18 30.89
C LYS A 286 7.73 41.24 30.90
N SER A 287 7.55 40.02 30.49
CA SER A 287 8.62 39.04 30.35
C SER A 287 9.53 39.42 29.17
N LYS A 288 10.83 39.57 29.45
CA LYS A 288 11.89 39.89 28.46
C LYS A 288 12.03 38.77 27.38
N LYS A 289 11.31 37.64 27.51
CA LYS A 289 11.30 36.52 26.53
C LYS A 289 10.64 36.89 25.21
N GLY A 290 9.64 37.79 25.20
CA GLY A 290 9.01 38.26 23.97
C GLY A 290 9.95 39.09 23.08
N LEU A 291 10.85 39.84 23.71
CA LEU A 291 11.83 40.67 23.00
C LEU A 291 12.92 39.82 22.34
N ILE A 292 13.31 38.74 22.98
CA ILE A 292 14.29 37.78 22.43
C ILE A 292 13.71 37.00 21.21
N ILE A 293 12.45 36.59 21.32
CA ILE A 293 11.76 35.89 20.21
C ILE A 293 11.59 36.83 19.01
N ALA A 294 11.21 38.10 19.24
CA ALA A 294 11.11 39.08 18.18
C ALA A 294 12.45 39.37 17.51
N LEU A 295 13.56 39.38 18.26
CA LEU A 295 14.90 39.62 17.76
C LEU A 295 15.42 38.42 16.94
N VAL A 296 15.12 37.19 17.37
CA VAL A 296 15.45 35.96 16.63
C VAL A 296 14.65 35.86 15.32
N CYS A 297 13.36 36.20 15.34
CA CYS A 297 12.54 36.23 14.13
C CYS A 297 13.02 37.33 13.15
N ALA A 298 13.40 38.51 13.64
CA ALA A 298 13.94 39.58 12.80
C ALA A 298 15.29 39.20 12.18
N LEU A 299 16.15 38.48 12.91
CA LEU A 299 17.43 37.99 12.42
C LEU A 299 17.24 36.87 11.34
N ALA A 300 16.26 35.98 11.55
CA ALA A 300 15.90 34.95 10.58
C ALA A 300 15.35 35.56 9.27
N ILE A 301 14.50 36.60 9.38
CA ILE A 301 13.97 37.31 8.20
C ILE A 301 15.09 38.08 7.48
N ALA A 302 16.04 38.67 8.21
CA ALA A 302 17.20 39.36 7.60
C ALA A 302 18.14 38.37 6.90
N LEU A 303 18.34 37.16 7.44
CA LEU A 303 19.13 36.09 6.80
C LEU A 303 18.47 35.55 5.54
N ILE A 304 17.15 35.32 5.57
CA ILE A 304 16.39 34.86 4.41
C ILE A 304 16.34 35.99 3.33
N GLY A 305 16.12 37.23 3.73
CA GLY A 305 16.16 38.40 2.84
C GLY A 305 17.55 38.64 2.24
N GLY A 306 18.61 38.47 3.05
CA GLY A 306 20.00 38.58 2.60
C GLY A 306 20.39 37.49 1.62
N LEU A 307 19.94 36.26 1.87
CA LEU A 307 20.16 35.13 0.95
C LEU A 307 19.39 35.30 -0.38
N ALA A 308 18.13 35.75 -0.31
CA ALA A 308 17.34 36.08 -1.50
C ALA A 308 17.95 37.25 -2.30
N PHE A 309 18.48 38.27 -1.62
CA PHE A 309 19.17 39.39 -2.27
C PHE A 309 20.53 38.99 -2.85
N ALA A 310 21.29 38.11 -2.18
CA ALA A 310 22.53 37.55 -2.73
C ALA A 310 22.30 36.66 -3.96
N LEU A 311 21.20 35.91 -3.97
CA LEU A 311 20.78 35.12 -5.14
C LEU A 311 20.24 36.00 -6.29
N SER A 312 19.75 37.22 -6.02
CA SER A 312 19.27 38.14 -7.04
C SER A 312 20.37 39.02 -7.67
N GLN A 313 21.56 39.11 -7.04
CA GLN A 313 22.72 39.83 -7.58
C GLN A 313 23.70 38.97 -8.37
N GLY A 314 23.48 37.66 -8.44
CA GLY A 314 24.23 36.74 -9.29
C GLY A 314 23.76 36.84 -10.74
N GLY A 315 24.45 37.65 -11.51
CA GLY A 315 24.53 37.83 -12.93
C GLY A 315 23.38 37.33 -13.82
N ALA A 316 22.90 38.20 -14.70
CA ALA A 316 22.12 37.84 -15.86
C ALA A 316 22.79 36.69 -16.63
N ALA A 317 22.43 35.45 -16.31
CA ALA A 317 22.66 34.26 -17.12
C ALA A 317 21.32 33.91 -17.77
N ASN A 318 21.32 33.83 -19.10
CA ASN A 318 20.27 33.44 -19.99
C ASN A 318 19.26 32.48 -19.32
N GLU A 319 18.05 32.95 -19.07
CA GLU A 319 16.95 32.08 -18.58
C GLU A 319 16.59 31.12 -19.72
N GLY A 320 17.18 29.91 -19.71
CA GLY A 320 16.85 28.91 -20.70
C GLY A 320 17.86 27.79 -20.87
N SER A 321 19.13 27.93 -20.50
CA SER A 321 20.12 26.89 -20.78
C SER A 321 20.38 26.02 -19.53
N GLU A 322 20.17 24.70 -19.66
CA GLU A 322 20.38 23.67 -18.66
C GLU A 322 21.52 22.73 -19.12
N ALA A 323 22.25 22.12 -18.20
CA ALA A 323 23.26 21.13 -18.56
C ALA A 323 22.57 19.80 -18.91
N VAL A 324 22.88 19.25 -20.08
CA VAL A 324 22.35 17.95 -20.52
C VAL A 324 22.82 16.86 -19.56
N PRO A 325 21.93 16.06 -18.94
CA PRO A 325 22.33 14.94 -18.10
C PRO A 325 23.19 13.92 -18.84
N HIS A 326 24.13 13.28 -18.13
CA HIS A 326 24.93 12.20 -18.68
C HIS A 326 24.18 10.88 -18.55
N VAL A 327 23.70 10.33 -19.68
CA VAL A 327 22.85 9.14 -19.70
C VAL A 327 23.47 7.92 -20.41
N VAL A 328 24.70 8.03 -20.89
CA VAL A 328 25.42 6.88 -21.48
C VAL A 328 25.71 5.83 -20.40
N GLY A 329 25.43 4.58 -20.69
CA GLY A 329 25.53 3.46 -19.76
C GLY A 329 24.28 3.22 -18.90
N LYS A 330 23.24 4.07 -19.00
CA LYS A 330 21.97 3.91 -18.30
C LYS A 330 20.97 3.13 -19.14
N VAL A 331 19.97 2.55 -18.49
CA VAL A 331 18.85 1.92 -19.18
C VAL A 331 17.98 2.98 -19.86
N GLN A 332 17.43 2.68 -21.03
CA GLN A 332 16.65 3.62 -21.87
C GLN A 332 15.60 4.40 -21.05
N SER A 333 14.82 3.70 -20.23
CA SER A 333 13.73 4.32 -19.45
C SER A 333 14.24 5.34 -18.42
N GLU A 334 15.40 5.09 -17.81
CA GLU A 334 16.04 6.01 -16.87
C GLU A 334 16.63 7.22 -17.59
N ALA A 335 17.26 6.99 -18.72
CA ALA A 335 17.83 8.04 -19.59
C ALA A 335 16.76 9.01 -20.08
N GLU A 336 15.65 8.49 -20.61
CA GLU A 336 14.52 9.31 -21.06
C GLU A 336 13.91 10.11 -19.91
N PHE A 337 13.77 9.52 -18.72
CA PHE A 337 13.23 10.20 -17.56
C PHE A 337 14.11 11.37 -17.11
N GLU A 338 15.43 11.16 -16.99
CA GLU A 338 16.36 12.21 -16.57
C GLU A 338 16.41 13.38 -17.58
N LEU A 339 16.46 13.06 -18.86
CA LEU A 339 16.48 14.08 -19.91
C LEU A 339 15.19 14.90 -19.92
N LYS A 340 14.02 14.25 -19.79
CA LYS A 340 12.71 14.93 -19.73
C LYS A 340 12.57 15.76 -18.45
N GLN A 341 13.07 15.26 -17.31
CA GLN A 341 13.06 15.99 -16.04
C GLN A 341 13.93 17.26 -16.10
N ALA A 342 15.05 17.21 -16.82
CA ALA A 342 15.90 18.37 -17.09
C ALA A 342 15.32 19.34 -18.16
N GLY A 343 14.17 18.99 -18.75
CA GLY A 343 13.46 19.83 -19.71
C GLY A 343 13.90 19.64 -21.16
N PHE A 344 14.54 18.51 -21.50
CA PHE A 344 14.93 18.15 -22.87
C PHE A 344 13.91 17.22 -23.53
N GLU A 345 13.81 17.29 -24.86
CA GLU A 345 13.12 16.29 -25.66
C GLU A 345 14.07 15.11 -25.93
N VAL A 346 13.54 13.91 -26.09
CA VAL A 346 14.37 12.70 -26.31
C VAL A 346 13.96 12.04 -27.62
N ASN A 347 14.95 11.76 -28.44
CA ASN A 347 14.81 10.95 -29.64
C ASN A 347 15.65 9.67 -29.48
N VAL A 348 15.02 8.50 -29.63
CA VAL A 348 15.66 7.20 -29.41
C VAL A 348 15.90 6.50 -30.72
N SER A 349 17.13 6.10 -30.96
CA SER A 349 17.49 5.18 -32.03
C SER A 349 18.06 3.89 -31.45
N ARG A 350 17.85 2.75 -32.11
CA ARG A 350 18.31 1.44 -31.65
C ARG A 350 19.26 0.83 -32.63
N VAL A 351 20.36 0.25 -32.13
CA VAL A 351 21.35 -0.45 -32.95
C VAL A 351 21.76 -1.75 -32.27
N ALA A 352 22.14 -2.74 -33.08
CA ALA A 352 22.77 -3.95 -32.54
C ALA A 352 24.14 -3.61 -31.95
N ASP A 353 24.45 -4.12 -30.77
CA ASP A 353 25.74 -3.94 -30.10
C ASP A 353 26.08 -5.22 -29.31
N ASP A 354 27.26 -5.78 -29.59
CA ASP A 354 27.70 -7.04 -29.02
C ASP A 354 28.27 -6.89 -27.58
N THR A 355 28.47 -5.65 -27.12
CA THR A 355 29.15 -5.37 -25.86
C THR A 355 28.24 -4.78 -24.79
N ALA A 356 27.25 -4.00 -25.21
CA ALA A 356 26.30 -3.35 -24.28
C ALA A 356 25.05 -4.21 -24.06
N PRO A 357 24.57 -4.33 -22.80
CA PRO A 357 23.31 -5.02 -22.51
C PRO A 357 22.14 -4.42 -23.32
N VAL A 358 21.12 -5.25 -23.60
CA VAL A 358 19.89 -4.80 -24.25
C VAL A 358 19.27 -3.65 -23.47
N ASP A 359 18.67 -2.66 -24.18
CA ASP A 359 18.04 -1.47 -23.63
C ASP A 359 18.99 -0.50 -22.88
N THR A 360 20.31 -0.62 -23.06
CA THR A 360 21.30 0.31 -22.49
C THR A 360 21.69 1.40 -23.50
N VAL A 361 21.78 2.64 -23.05
CA VAL A 361 22.23 3.78 -23.87
C VAL A 361 23.72 3.66 -24.14
N ILE A 362 24.10 3.54 -25.40
CA ILE A 362 25.49 3.42 -25.83
C ILE A 362 26.11 4.75 -26.26
N SER A 363 25.28 5.71 -26.68
CA SER A 363 25.73 7.08 -26.99
C SER A 363 24.61 8.10 -26.84
N GLN A 364 24.98 9.37 -26.63
CA GLN A 364 24.06 10.49 -26.57
C GLN A 364 24.67 11.70 -27.33
N ASP A 365 23.78 12.52 -27.92
CA ASP A 365 24.13 13.80 -28.57
C ASP A 365 22.97 14.81 -28.35
N PRO A 366 23.22 15.97 -27.70
CA PRO A 366 24.49 16.51 -27.18
C PRO A 366 25.10 15.70 -26.03
N ALA A 367 26.40 15.84 -25.86
CA ALA A 367 27.14 15.13 -24.82
C ALA A 367 26.68 15.56 -23.39
N GLY A 368 26.77 14.65 -22.42
CA GLY A 368 26.47 14.95 -21.03
C GLY A 368 27.36 16.09 -20.49
N GLY A 369 26.73 17.06 -19.80
CA GLY A 369 27.37 18.27 -19.28
C GLY A 369 27.38 19.46 -20.25
N GLU A 370 27.04 19.30 -21.52
CA GLU A 370 26.87 20.42 -22.41
C GLU A 370 25.65 21.26 -22.01
N LYS A 371 25.77 22.60 -22.10
CA LYS A 371 24.64 23.51 -21.83
C LYS A 371 23.83 23.69 -23.10
N ARG A 372 22.53 23.41 -23.02
CA ARG A 372 21.57 23.58 -24.10
C ARG A 372 20.28 24.22 -23.58
N ASP A 373 19.54 24.84 -24.45
CA ASP A 373 18.26 25.43 -24.10
C ASP A 373 17.22 24.34 -23.78
N LYS A 374 16.34 24.58 -22.84
CA LYS A 374 15.21 23.67 -22.54
C LYS A 374 14.36 23.49 -23.82
N GLY A 375 13.90 22.26 -24.05
CA GLY A 375 13.21 21.87 -25.29
C GLY A 375 14.14 21.39 -26.40
N THR A 376 15.48 21.47 -26.21
CA THR A 376 16.41 20.89 -27.21
C THR A 376 16.24 19.37 -27.21
N THR A 377 16.23 18.77 -28.43
CA THR A 377 16.15 17.30 -28.56
C THR A 377 17.53 16.68 -28.33
N VAL A 378 17.59 15.73 -27.42
CA VAL A 378 18.77 14.88 -27.17
C VAL A 378 18.55 13.52 -27.85
N ASN A 379 19.43 13.18 -28.78
CA ASN A 379 19.40 11.89 -29.46
C ASN A 379 20.16 10.88 -28.60
N ILE A 380 19.54 9.76 -28.27
CA ILE A 380 20.17 8.64 -27.59
C ILE A 380 20.15 7.40 -28.47
N VAL A 381 21.26 6.67 -28.48
CA VAL A 381 21.39 5.39 -29.18
C VAL A 381 21.37 4.28 -28.13
N VAL A 382 20.48 3.30 -28.31
CA VAL A 382 20.20 2.22 -27.34
C VAL A 382 20.58 0.88 -27.96
N SER A 383 21.24 0.02 -27.21
CA SER A 383 21.60 -1.35 -27.61
C SER A 383 20.35 -2.22 -27.77
N GLN A 384 20.28 -2.98 -28.86
CA GLN A 384 19.34 -4.09 -29.05
C GLN A 384 19.92 -5.45 -28.64
N GLY A 385 21.17 -5.46 -28.16
CA GLY A 385 21.96 -6.66 -27.98
C GLY A 385 22.59 -7.15 -29.30
N PRO A 386 23.24 -8.32 -29.28
CA PRO A 386 23.92 -8.87 -30.45
C PRO A 386 22.94 -9.20 -31.59
N ASP A 387 23.40 -9.03 -32.81
CA ASP A 387 22.64 -9.40 -34.00
C ASP A 387 22.40 -10.91 -34.02
N THR A 388 21.15 -11.34 -33.82
CA THR A 388 20.80 -12.76 -33.90
C THR A 388 20.63 -13.15 -35.35
N VAL A 389 21.63 -13.84 -35.92
CA VAL A 389 21.48 -14.48 -37.22
C VAL A 389 20.65 -15.76 -37.03
N ALA A 390 19.48 -15.80 -37.70
CA ALA A 390 18.71 -17.03 -37.78
C ALA A 390 19.54 -18.10 -38.51
N VAL A 391 19.90 -19.18 -37.80
CA VAL A 391 20.53 -20.36 -38.43
C VAL A 391 19.45 -21.06 -39.24
N PRO A 392 19.67 -21.34 -40.53
CA PRO A 392 18.72 -21.99 -41.40
C PRO A 392 18.38 -23.43 -40.99
#